data_292f0415e23ae8e45427352206a1f73f
#
_entry.id   292f0415e23ae8e45427352206a1f73f
#
_cell.length_a   1.000
_cell.length_b   1.000
_cell.length_c   1.000
_cell.angle_alpha   90.00
_cell.angle_beta   90.00
_cell.angle_gamma   90.00
#
_symmetry.space_group_name_H-M   'P 1'
#
loop_
_entity.id
_entity.type
_entity.pdbx_description
1 polymer ?
#
loop_
_entity_poly.entity_id
_entity_poly.type
_entity_poly.pdbx_seq_one_letter_code
_entity_poly.pdbx_strand_id
1 'polypeptide(L)'
;VKNAVKPTTGKENQPIRILMEKTNAAAFEWHAYGKDTIGARSDVENVDIAHLQAFYRKYYQPDNATLIVAGAFDPAKVLAEIVQDFASTPRPTRVIEPTYTVEPVQDGEREVTLRRVGGEQDLFVTYHAPSIASPDMPAFSVIADALGDTPNGRLHKRLVETGKATQAGAWPARHTDPGQFDAILILKKDDDLAAAQKIFLDTVEGIATEPVTAEE
;
A
#
# COMPACT_ATOMS: atom_id res chain seq x y z
N VAL A 1 -0.72 11.39 -14.00
CA VAL A 1 -2.04 10.87 -13.63
C VAL A 1 -2.78 10.37 -14.86
N LYS A 2 -2.98 11.21 -15.94
CA LYS A 2 -3.69 10.77 -17.15
C LYS A 2 -3.11 9.51 -17.80
N ASN A 3 -1.80 9.30 -17.75
CA ASN A 3 -1.18 8.07 -18.27
C ASN A 3 -1.46 6.86 -17.39
N ALA A 4 -1.67 7.04 -16.09
CA ALA A 4 -1.97 5.96 -15.15
C ALA A 4 -3.36 5.34 -15.38
N VAL A 5 -4.28 6.06 -16.01
CA VAL A 5 -5.64 5.57 -16.32
C VAL A 5 -5.87 5.19 -17.79
N LYS A 6 -4.82 5.23 -18.63
CA LYS A 6 -4.95 4.79 -20.03
C LYS A 6 -5.21 3.28 -20.11
N PRO A 7 -6.16 2.82 -20.99
CA PRO A 7 -6.49 1.40 -21.09
C PRO A 7 -5.32 0.48 -21.46
N THR A 8 -4.34 1.00 -22.20
CA THR A 8 -3.18 0.23 -22.67
C THR A 8 -1.98 0.22 -21.73
N THR A 9 -1.87 1.19 -20.81
CA THR A 9 -0.70 1.38 -19.95
C THR A 9 -1.06 1.77 -18.51
N GLY A 10 -2.34 1.99 -18.22
CA GLY A 10 -2.82 2.44 -16.92
C GLY A 10 -3.15 1.29 -15.96
N LYS A 11 -3.59 1.65 -14.75
CA LYS A 11 -3.97 0.69 -13.70
C LYS A 11 -5.05 -0.31 -14.13
N GLU A 12 -5.98 0.12 -15.01
CA GLU A 12 -7.07 -0.71 -15.51
C GLU A 12 -6.61 -1.95 -16.31
N ASN A 13 -5.35 -1.94 -16.75
CA ASN A 13 -4.73 -3.05 -17.49
C ASN A 13 -3.82 -3.92 -16.61
N GLN A 14 -3.80 -3.68 -15.31
CA GLN A 14 -3.03 -4.45 -14.33
C GLN A 14 -3.99 -5.16 -13.38
N PRO A 15 -4.31 -6.46 -13.60
CA PRO A 15 -5.30 -7.20 -12.82
C PRO A 15 -5.05 -7.12 -11.33
N ILE A 16 -3.81 -7.33 -10.90
CA ILE A 16 -3.42 -7.28 -9.49
C ILE A 16 -3.73 -5.92 -8.84
N ARG A 17 -3.47 -4.81 -9.53
CA ARG A 17 -3.77 -3.48 -8.98
C ARG A 17 -5.26 -3.25 -8.78
N ILE A 18 -6.09 -3.78 -9.68
CA ILE A 18 -7.54 -3.71 -9.52
C ILE A 18 -8.00 -4.60 -8.38
N LEU A 19 -7.40 -5.78 -8.22
CA LEU A 19 -7.67 -6.65 -7.08
C LEU A 19 -7.34 -5.93 -5.77
N MET A 20 -6.14 -5.38 -5.64
CA MET A 20 -5.74 -4.60 -4.46
C MET A 20 -6.68 -3.42 -4.20
N GLU A 21 -7.05 -2.65 -5.23
CA GLU A 21 -8.01 -1.54 -5.09
C GLU A 21 -9.35 -2.01 -4.53
N LYS A 22 -9.88 -3.13 -5.02
CA LYS A 22 -11.17 -3.66 -4.58
C LYS A 22 -11.09 -4.29 -3.19
N THR A 23 -9.97 -4.94 -2.87
CA THR A 23 -9.72 -5.50 -1.53
C THR A 23 -9.59 -4.37 -0.50
N ASN A 24 -8.83 -3.32 -0.81
CA ASN A 24 -8.71 -2.16 0.07
C ASN A 24 -10.06 -1.47 0.29
N ALA A 25 -10.87 -1.33 -0.77
CA ALA A 25 -12.21 -0.76 -0.66
C ALA A 25 -13.17 -1.63 0.16
N ALA A 26 -12.93 -2.94 0.24
CA ALA A 26 -13.67 -3.84 1.12
C ALA A 26 -13.14 -3.81 2.57
N ALA A 27 -11.83 -3.64 2.75
CA ALA A 27 -11.20 -3.58 4.07
C ALA A 27 -11.50 -2.28 4.82
N PHE A 28 -11.60 -1.13 4.11
CA PHE A 28 -11.84 0.18 4.71
C PHE A 28 -13.16 0.77 4.22
N GLU A 29 -14.16 0.81 5.09
CA GLU A 29 -15.49 1.35 4.76
C GLU A 29 -15.53 2.87 4.80
N TRP A 30 -14.90 3.47 5.81
CA TRP A 30 -14.96 4.91 6.08
C TRP A 30 -13.64 5.61 5.81
N HIS A 31 -12.53 4.97 6.10
CA HIS A 31 -11.22 5.59 5.98
C HIS A 31 -10.79 5.77 4.52
N ALA A 32 -10.02 6.82 4.27
CA ALA A 32 -9.52 7.15 2.93
C ALA A 32 -8.57 6.08 2.35
N TYR A 33 -8.03 5.16 3.16
CA TYR A 33 -7.18 4.06 2.68
C TYR A 33 -7.93 3.04 1.83
N GLY A 34 -9.27 2.98 1.93
CA GLY A 34 -10.11 2.23 1.01
C GLY A 34 -10.21 2.82 -0.40
N LYS A 35 -9.65 4.02 -0.63
CA LYS A 35 -9.70 4.71 -1.93
C LYS A 35 -8.34 4.68 -2.61
N ASP A 36 -8.35 4.40 -3.92
CA ASP A 36 -7.13 4.47 -4.72
C ASP A 36 -6.64 5.92 -4.88
N THR A 37 -5.35 6.14 -4.68
CA THR A 37 -4.71 7.46 -4.78
C THR A 37 -4.77 8.06 -6.19
N ILE A 38 -4.87 7.23 -7.23
CA ILE A 38 -5.05 7.69 -8.63
C ILE A 38 -6.47 8.18 -8.84
N GLY A 39 -7.44 7.65 -8.10
CA GLY A 39 -8.86 7.96 -8.24
C GLY A 39 -9.54 7.24 -9.40
N ALA A 40 -10.82 7.50 -9.58
CA ALA A 40 -11.60 6.96 -10.68
C ALA A 40 -11.23 7.65 -12.01
N ARG A 41 -11.31 6.90 -13.10
CA ARG A 41 -11.05 7.43 -14.45
C ARG A 41 -11.95 8.61 -14.79
N SER A 42 -13.24 8.51 -14.48
CA SER A 42 -14.22 9.57 -14.68
C SER A 42 -13.81 10.87 -13.98
N ASP A 43 -13.29 10.78 -12.76
CA ASP A 43 -12.88 11.94 -11.97
C ASP A 43 -11.64 12.59 -12.57
N VAL A 44 -10.66 11.77 -13.00
CA VAL A 44 -9.43 12.28 -13.66
C VAL A 44 -9.74 12.95 -15.01
N GLU A 45 -10.71 12.42 -15.77
CA GLU A 45 -11.09 12.96 -17.07
C GLU A 45 -11.92 14.24 -16.95
N ASN A 46 -12.71 14.40 -15.88
CA ASN A 46 -13.70 15.47 -15.74
C ASN A 46 -13.42 16.44 -14.60
N VAL A 47 -12.31 16.28 -13.85
CA VAL A 47 -12.01 17.19 -12.74
C VAL A 47 -11.88 18.63 -13.21
N ASP A 48 -12.58 19.55 -12.52
CA ASP A 48 -12.48 20.97 -12.76
C ASP A 48 -11.10 21.51 -12.29
N ILE A 49 -10.48 22.31 -13.16
CA ILE A 49 -9.20 22.96 -12.89
C ILE A 49 -9.28 23.85 -11.64
N ALA A 50 -10.41 24.55 -11.40
CA ALA A 50 -10.58 25.38 -10.24
C ALA A 50 -10.58 24.56 -8.93
N HIS A 51 -11.18 23.38 -8.93
CA HIS A 51 -11.14 22.45 -7.78
C HIS A 51 -9.72 21.93 -7.52
N LEU A 52 -8.96 21.56 -8.56
CA LEU A 52 -7.56 21.16 -8.41
C LEU A 52 -6.71 22.29 -7.84
N GLN A 53 -6.89 23.51 -8.34
CA GLN A 53 -6.17 24.68 -7.84
C GLN A 53 -6.55 25.01 -6.38
N ALA A 54 -7.82 24.85 -6.00
CA ALA A 54 -8.25 25.05 -4.62
C ALA A 54 -7.62 24.02 -3.68
N PHE A 55 -7.60 22.74 -4.09
CA PHE A 55 -6.91 21.68 -3.35
C PHE A 55 -5.41 21.96 -3.22
N TYR A 56 -4.75 22.34 -4.31
CA TYR A 56 -3.33 22.68 -4.32
C TYR A 56 -3.04 23.83 -3.36
N ARG A 57 -3.79 24.94 -3.44
CA ARG A 57 -3.64 26.10 -2.55
C ARG A 57 -3.88 25.73 -1.09
N LYS A 58 -4.74 24.77 -0.79
CA LYS A 58 -5.03 24.34 0.58
C LYS A 58 -3.91 23.49 1.18
N TYR A 59 -3.41 22.51 0.43
CA TYR A 59 -2.55 21.47 0.99
C TYR A 59 -1.07 21.59 0.63
N TYR A 60 -0.72 22.15 -0.54
CA TYR A 60 0.66 22.30 -1.00
C TYR A 60 1.23 23.64 -0.56
N GLN A 61 1.50 23.76 0.75
CA GLN A 61 1.98 24.97 1.38
C GLN A 61 3.17 24.63 2.30
N PRO A 62 4.07 25.61 2.60
CA PRO A 62 5.28 25.36 3.40
C PRO A 62 5.03 24.80 4.80
N ASP A 63 3.90 25.13 5.42
CA ASP A 63 3.51 24.63 6.75
C ASP A 63 3.00 23.16 6.72
N ASN A 64 2.78 22.61 5.55
CA ASN A 64 2.33 21.22 5.31
C ASN A 64 3.31 20.45 4.41
N ALA A 65 4.56 20.89 4.34
CA ALA A 65 5.59 20.26 3.53
C ALA A 65 6.90 20.11 4.32
N THR A 66 7.61 19.02 4.07
CA THR A 66 8.96 18.81 4.60
C THR A 66 9.91 18.62 3.43
N LEU A 67 10.92 19.49 3.33
CA LEU A 67 11.98 19.35 2.35
C LEU A 67 13.09 18.48 2.94
N ILE A 68 13.41 17.39 2.29
CA ILE A 68 14.49 16.48 2.66
C ILE A 68 15.56 16.54 1.56
N VAL A 69 16.79 16.90 1.94
CA VAL A 69 17.95 16.88 1.05
C VAL A 69 18.94 15.84 1.56
N ALA A 70 19.26 14.85 0.73
CA ALA A 70 20.19 13.78 1.07
C ALA A 70 21.24 13.59 -0.03
N GLY A 71 22.49 13.34 0.37
CA GLY A 71 23.61 13.13 -0.54
C GLY A 71 24.90 13.78 -0.06
N ALA A 72 25.90 13.84 -0.93
CA ALA A 72 27.15 14.55 -0.66
C ALA A 72 27.02 16.01 -1.10
N PHE A 73 26.86 16.94 -0.17
CA PHE A 73 26.71 18.38 -0.45
C PHE A 73 27.33 19.24 0.65
N ASP A 74 27.55 20.52 0.34
CA ASP A 74 27.90 21.55 1.31
C ASP A 74 26.60 22.09 1.97
N PRO A 75 26.39 21.88 3.28
CA PRO A 75 25.16 22.31 3.95
C PRO A 75 24.91 23.82 3.89
N ALA A 76 25.97 24.64 3.95
CA ALA A 76 25.83 26.09 3.92
C ALA A 76 25.37 26.58 2.54
N LYS A 77 25.90 25.97 1.47
CA LYS A 77 25.52 26.30 0.11
C LYS A 77 24.06 25.89 -0.17
N VAL A 78 23.70 24.66 0.18
CA VAL A 78 22.33 24.16 -0.03
C VAL A 78 21.30 24.96 0.80
N LEU A 79 21.64 25.32 2.04
CA LEU A 79 20.78 26.17 2.85
C LEU A 79 20.58 27.56 2.20
N ALA A 80 21.62 28.15 1.64
CA ALA A 80 21.53 29.42 0.93
C ALA A 80 20.62 29.31 -0.31
N GLU A 81 20.72 28.24 -1.06
CA GLU A 81 19.86 27.96 -2.22
C GLU A 81 18.39 27.78 -1.77
N ILE A 82 18.13 27.01 -0.72
CA ILE A 82 16.78 26.83 -0.14
C ILE A 82 16.19 28.18 0.28
N VAL A 83 16.96 29.02 0.96
CA VAL A 83 16.52 30.37 1.36
C VAL A 83 16.21 31.22 0.13
N GLN A 84 17.07 31.19 -0.88
CA GLN A 84 16.85 31.95 -2.11
C GLN A 84 15.55 31.55 -2.81
N ASP A 85 15.26 30.24 -2.88
CA ASP A 85 14.12 29.71 -3.63
C ASP A 85 12.79 29.82 -2.86
N PHE A 86 12.83 29.70 -1.53
CA PHE A 86 11.60 29.57 -0.72
C PHE A 86 11.31 30.74 0.23
N ALA A 87 12.28 31.61 0.54
CA ALA A 87 12.05 32.70 1.52
C ALA A 87 11.00 33.71 1.10
N SER A 88 10.75 33.85 -0.20
CA SER A 88 9.71 34.73 -0.72
C SER A 88 8.29 34.16 -0.60
N THR A 89 8.16 32.85 -0.29
CA THR A 89 6.86 32.19 -0.17
C THR A 89 6.17 32.65 1.12
N PRO A 90 4.99 33.27 1.04
CA PRO A 90 4.31 33.80 2.23
C PRO A 90 3.84 32.67 3.14
N ARG A 91 3.83 32.93 4.44
CA ARG A 91 3.26 31.99 5.40
C ARG A 91 1.75 31.86 5.16
N PRO A 92 1.21 30.63 5.05
CA PRO A 92 -0.22 30.42 4.85
C PRO A 92 -1.06 30.94 6.01
N THR A 93 -2.22 31.49 5.70
CA THR A 93 -3.21 31.96 6.69
C THR A 93 -4.35 30.97 6.90
N ARG A 94 -4.48 29.95 6.04
CA ARG A 94 -5.52 28.94 6.16
C ARG A 94 -5.20 27.96 7.28
N VAL A 95 -6.23 27.30 7.80
CA VAL A 95 -6.12 26.17 8.72
C VAL A 95 -6.42 24.88 7.96
N ILE A 96 -5.61 23.84 8.18
CA ILE A 96 -5.93 22.48 7.74
C ILE A 96 -6.67 21.82 8.88
N GLU A 97 -7.93 21.48 8.63
CA GLU A 97 -8.74 20.74 9.59
C GLU A 97 -8.16 19.32 9.77
N PRO A 98 -8.02 18.85 11.02
CA PRO A 98 -7.57 17.48 11.26
C PRO A 98 -8.60 16.48 10.74
N THR A 99 -8.11 15.34 10.25
CA THR A 99 -8.97 14.20 9.94
C THR A 99 -9.43 13.55 11.25
N TYR A 100 -10.70 13.16 11.32
CA TYR A 100 -11.31 12.54 12.49
C TYR A 100 -11.99 11.19 12.18
N THR A 101 -11.88 10.75 10.94
CA THR A 101 -12.47 9.48 10.53
C THR A 101 -11.71 8.31 11.14
N VAL A 102 -12.41 7.49 11.89
CA VAL A 102 -11.91 6.25 12.47
C VAL A 102 -12.62 5.11 11.78
N GLU A 103 -11.85 4.15 11.29
CA GLU A 103 -12.39 2.95 10.68
C GLU A 103 -13.13 2.11 11.73
N PRO A 104 -14.36 1.62 11.48
CA PRO A 104 -15.05 0.74 12.40
C PRO A 104 -14.33 -0.61 12.50
N VAL A 105 -14.59 -1.32 13.60
CA VAL A 105 -14.12 -2.70 13.75
C VAL A 105 -14.78 -3.56 12.68
N GLN A 106 -14.00 -4.36 11.99
CA GLN A 106 -14.51 -5.26 10.95
C GLN A 106 -15.29 -6.41 11.59
N ASP A 107 -16.54 -6.61 11.15
CA ASP A 107 -17.46 -7.60 11.73
C ASP A 107 -17.18 -9.05 11.30
N GLY A 108 -16.26 -9.27 10.37
CA GLY A 108 -15.92 -10.60 9.86
C GLY A 108 -15.09 -10.55 8.60
N GLU A 109 -14.78 -11.71 8.06
CA GLU A 109 -14.06 -11.85 6.80
C GLU A 109 -14.88 -11.28 5.63
N ARG A 110 -14.18 -10.62 4.71
CA ARG A 110 -14.76 -10.06 3.47
C ARG A 110 -14.01 -10.63 2.28
N GLU A 111 -14.73 -11.06 1.27
CA GLU A 111 -14.17 -11.63 0.05
C GLU A 111 -14.53 -10.78 -1.18
N VAL A 112 -13.53 -10.58 -2.04
CA VAL A 112 -13.69 -9.95 -3.35
C VAL A 112 -13.14 -10.88 -4.42
N THR A 113 -14.01 -11.34 -5.33
CA THR A 113 -13.60 -12.17 -6.45
C THR A 113 -13.71 -11.41 -7.77
N LEU A 114 -12.59 -11.31 -8.49
CA LEU A 114 -12.53 -10.74 -9.83
C LEU A 114 -12.24 -11.84 -10.86
N ARG A 115 -13.03 -11.86 -11.93
CA ARG A 115 -12.81 -12.78 -13.07
C ARG A 115 -12.48 -11.99 -14.32
N ARG A 116 -11.29 -12.19 -14.83
CA ARG A 116 -10.79 -11.52 -16.04
C ARG A 116 -10.09 -12.52 -16.95
N VAL A 117 -10.01 -12.19 -18.21
CA VAL A 117 -9.17 -12.95 -19.16
C VAL A 117 -7.71 -12.61 -18.86
N GLY A 118 -6.91 -13.63 -18.55
CA GLY A 118 -5.50 -13.46 -18.19
C GLY A 118 -4.74 -14.78 -18.12
N GLY A 119 -3.46 -14.71 -17.85
CA GLY A 119 -2.53 -15.85 -17.75
C GLY A 119 -2.14 -16.20 -16.30
N GLU A 120 -2.67 -15.50 -15.30
CA GLU A 120 -2.29 -15.63 -13.88
C GLU A 120 -3.53 -15.75 -13.02
N GLN A 121 -3.34 -16.31 -11.82
CA GLN A 121 -4.30 -16.28 -10.73
C GLN A 121 -3.63 -15.54 -9.57
N ASP A 122 -4.28 -14.49 -9.08
CA ASP A 122 -3.76 -13.65 -8.02
C ASP A 122 -4.63 -13.82 -6.78
N LEU A 123 -4.01 -14.06 -5.62
CA LEU A 123 -4.62 -13.97 -4.31
C LEU A 123 -3.97 -12.81 -3.56
N PHE A 124 -4.77 -11.90 -3.03
CA PHE A 124 -4.33 -10.81 -2.20
C PHE A 124 -5.13 -10.81 -0.89
N VAL A 125 -4.43 -10.87 0.22
CA VAL A 125 -5.01 -10.89 1.56
C VAL A 125 -4.53 -9.68 2.33
N THR A 126 -5.43 -9.04 3.06
CA THR A 126 -5.12 -7.89 3.90
C THR A 126 -5.71 -8.05 5.29
N TYR A 127 -4.95 -7.71 6.31
CA TYR A 127 -5.35 -7.68 7.71
C TYR A 127 -5.19 -6.25 8.23
N HIS A 128 -6.09 -5.80 9.11
CA HIS A 128 -5.90 -4.52 9.79
C HIS A 128 -4.64 -4.55 10.65
N ALA A 129 -3.86 -3.49 10.58
CA ALA A 129 -2.60 -3.34 11.29
C ALA A 129 -2.51 -1.96 11.97
N PRO A 130 -1.70 -1.81 13.02
CA PRO A 130 -1.53 -0.54 13.70
C PRO A 130 -0.86 0.52 12.81
N SER A 131 -0.90 1.79 13.26
CA SER A 131 -0.19 2.89 12.60
C SER A 131 1.33 2.71 12.66
N ILE A 132 2.05 3.41 11.76
CA ILE A 132 3.52 3.40 11.77
C ILE A 132 4.13 3.87 13.10
N ALA A 133 3.41 4.70 13.86
CA ALA A 133 3.86 5.20 15.16
C ALA A 133 3.61 4.22 16.30
N SER A 134 2.94 3.10 16.06
CA SER A 134 2.71 2.08 17.09
C SER A 134 4.01 1.41 17.53
N PRO A 135 4.16 1.10 18.83
CA PRO A 135 5.29 0.30 19.32
C PRO A 135 5.31 -1.13 18.77
N ASP A 136 4.20 -1.61 18.20
CA ASP A 136 4.09 -2.95 17.62
C ASP A 136 4.58 -3.01 16.15
N MET A 137 4.72 -1.88 15.47
CA MET A 137 5.10 -1.86 14.06
C MET A 137 6.45 -2.56 13.77
N PRO A 138 7.48 -2.49 14.63
CA PRO A 138 8.70 -3.28 14.43
C PRO A 138 8.45 -4.79 14.38
N ALA A 139 7.52 -5.32 15.19
CA ALA A 139 7.15 -6.74 15.14
C ALA A 139 6.47 -7.11 13.80
N PHE A 140 5.61 -6.25 13.26
CA PHE A 140 5.04 -6.44 11.93
C PHE A 140 6.09 -6.45 10.82
N SER A 141 7.17 -5.67 10.97
CA SER A 141 8.28 -5.70 10.00
C SER A 141 9.04 -7.04 10.06
N VAL A 142 9.32 -7.55 11.26
CA VAL A 142 9.97 -8.87 11.44
C VAL A 142 9.07 -9.99 10.88
N ILE A 143 7.77 -9.94 11.16
CA ILE A 143 6.80 -10.89 10.60
C ILE A 143 6.80 -10.85 9.07
N ALA A 144 6.84 -9.65 8.48
CA ALA A 144 6.87 -9.48 7.03
C ALA A 144 8.14 -10.11 6.41
N ASP A 145 9.29 -9.89 7.02
CA ASP A 145 10.56 -10.47 6.57
C ASP A 145 10.54 -12.01 6.71
N ALA A 146 10.11 -12.53 7.85
CA ALA A 146 10.02 -13.98 8.08
C ALA A 146 9.03 -14.68 7.14
N LEU A 147 7.94 -14.00 6.76
CA LEU A 147 6.96 -14.54 5.81
C LEU A 147 7.37 -14.32 4.35
N GLY A 148 7.76 -13.11 4.00
CA GLY A 148 7.79 -12.62 2.61
C GLY A 148 9.17 -12.46 1.99
N ASP A 149 10.27 -12.59 2.75
CA ASP A 149 11.61 -12.45 2.20
C ASP A 149 11.89 -13.48 1.10
N THR A 150 12.73 -13.12 0.16
CA THR A 150 13.14 -14.00 -0.94
C THR A 150 14.67 -14.11 -0.96
N PRO A 151 15.22 -15.33 -0.87
CA PRO A 151 14.57 -16.65 -0.92
C PRO A 151 14.20 -17.26 0.45
N ASN A 152 14.42 -16.58 1.57
CA ASN A 152 14.45 -17.20 2.90
C ASN A 152 13.09 -17.28 3.60
N GLY A 153 12.14 -16.45 3.21
CA GLY A 153 10.82 -16.37 3.84
C GLY A 153 9.99 -17.64 3.70
N ARG A 154 9.12 -17.87 4.66
CA ARG A 154 8.28 -19.08 4.77
C ARG A 154 7.38 -19.28 3.56
N LEU A 155 6.80 -18.20 3.02
CA LEU A 155 5.95 -18.25 1.84
C LEU A 155 6.75 -18.67 0.61
N HIS A 156 7.97 -18.15 0.43
CA HIS A 156 8.84 -18.54 -0.67
C HIS A 156 9.17 -20.04 -0.60
N LYS A 157 9.63 -20.52 0.55
CA LYS A 157 10.00 -21.93 0.76
C LYS A 157 8.83 -22.89 0.56
N ARG A 158 7.64 -22.55 1.07
CA ARG A 158 6.47 -23.44 1.04
C ARG A 158 5.73 -23.45 -0.30
N LEU A 159 5.81 -22.37 -1.08
CA LEU A 159 5.01 -22.16 -2.28
C LEU A 159 5.86 -21.99 -3.54
N VAL A 160 6.87 -21.12 -3.53
CA VAL A 160 7.65 -20.82 -4.74
C VAL A 160 8.68 -21.92 -5.02
N GLU A 161 9.50 -22.30 -4.04
CA GLU A 161 10.48 -23.38 -4.19
C GLU A 161 9.82 -24.73 -4.52
N THR A 162 8.61 -24.95 -4.00
CA THR A 162 7.86 -26.19 -4.29
C THR A 162 7.11 -26.16 -5.62
N GLY A 163 7.22 -25.06 -6.38
CA GLY A 163 6.60 -24.89 -7.69
C GLY A 163 5.08 -24.71 -7.67
N LYS A 164 4.48 -24.40 -6.51
CA LYS A 164 3.04 -24.19 -6.34
C LYS A 164 2.61 -22.75 -6.62
N ALA A 165 3.56 -21.82 -6.67
CA ALA A 165 3.33 -20.42 -7.01
C ALA A 165 4.53 -19.88 -7.80
N THR A 166 4.32 -18.77 -8.50
CA THR A 166 5.40 -18.04 -9.19
C THR A 166 5.98 -16.96 -8.29
N GLN A 167 5.17 -16.39 -7.40
CA GLN A 167 5.58 -15.37 -6.46
C GLN A 167 4.71 -15.43 -5.20
N ALA A 168 5.32 -15.13 -4.06
CA ALA A 168 4.62 -14.90 -2.80
C ALA A 168 5.38 -13.85 -1.99
N GLY A 169 4.66 -13.07 -1.17
CA GLY A 169 5.27 -12.02 -0.36
C GLY A 169 4.30 -11.48 0.69
N ALA A 170 4.85 -10.74 1.67
CA ALA A 170 4.07 -10.07 2.70
C ALA A 170 4.76 -8.78 3.12
N TRP A 171 4.00 -7.75 3.49
CA TRP A 171 4.53 -6.46 3.95
C TRP A 171 3.51 -5.68 4.79
N PRO A 172 3.95 -4.89 5.78
CA PRO A 172 3.08 -3.93 6.44
C PRO A 172 2.94 -2.66 5.59
N ALA A 173 1.74 -2.17 5.42
CA ALA A 173 1.51 -0.83 4.89
C ALA A 173 1.78 0.19 5.99
N ARG A 174 2.83 1.01 5.81
CA ARG A 174 3.31 1.97 6.81
C ARG A 174 2.54 3.28 6.70
N HIS A 175 1.35 3.32 7.28
CA HIS A 175 0.45 4.47 7.26
C HIS A 175 0.50 5.26 8.57
N THR A 176 0.13 6.55 8.50
CA THR A 176 0.06 7.44 9.68
C THR A 176 -1.05 7.03 10.64
N ASP A 177 -2.22 6.67 10.11
CA ASP A 177 -3.33 6.09 10.87
C ASP A 177 -3.26 4.56 10.83
N PRO A 178 -4.03 3.84 11.66
CA PRO A 178 -4.13 2.39 11.58
C PRO A 178 -4.39 1.93 10.14
N GLY A 179 -3.54 1.06 9.66
CA GLY A 179 -3.49 0.64 8.26
C GLY A 179 -3.71 -0.86 8.11
N GLN A 180 -2.84 -1.50 7.32
CA GLN A 180 -3.00 -2.90 6.96
C GLN A 180 -1.66 -3.62 6.86
N PHE A 181 -1.73 -4.94 6.97
CA PHE A 181 -0.67 -5.88 6.65
C PHE A 181 -1.15 -6.69 5.44
N ASP A 182 -0.38 -6.65 4.38
CA ASP A 182 -0.72 -7.24 3.09
C ASP A 182 0.11 -8.48 2.82
N ALA A 183 -0.51 -9.46 2.18
CA ALA A 183 0.17 -10.63 1.66
C ALA A 183 -0.36 -11.01 0.27
N ILE A 184 0.52 -11.46 -0.61
CA ILE A 184 0.22 -11.76 -2.01
C ILE A 184 0.71 -13.15 -2.38
N LEU A 185 -0.04 -13.79 -3.27
CA LEU A 185 0.33 -15.03 -3.94
C LEU A 185 -0.04 -14.93 -5.41
N ILE A 186 0.90 -15.23 -6.30
CA ILE A 186 0.70 -15.26 -7.74
C ILE A 186 0.98 -16.67 -8.27
N LEU A 187 0.03 -17.20 -9.04
CA LEU A 187 0.08 -18.51 -9.62
C LEU A 187 -0.06 -18.45 -11.14
N LYS A 188 0.37 -19.49 -11.82
CA LYS A 188 0.03 -19.68 -13.23
C LYS A 188 -1.47 -19.99 -13.36
N LYS A 189 -2.00 -19.73 -14.53
CA LYS A 189 -3.42 -19.92 -14.85
C LYS A 189 -3.98 -21.32 -14.50
N ASP A 190 -3.17 -22.34 -14.70
CA ASP A 190 -3.60 -23.73 -14.59
C ASP A 190 -3.16 -24.40 -13.26
N ASP A 191 -2.54 -23.62 -12.35
CA ASP A 191 -2.16 -24.11 -11.02
C ASP A 191 -3.39 -24.29 -10.13
N ASP A 192 -3.29 -25.16 -9.12
CA ASP A 192 -4.36 -25.40 -8.14
C ASP A 192 -4.40 -24.27 -7.10
N LEU A 193 -5.24 -23.27 -7.38
CA LEU A 193 -5.44 -22.12 -6.51
C LEU A 193 -5.91 -22.51 -5.11
N ALA A 194 -6.81 -23.49 -4.98
CA ALA A 194 -7.37 -23.86 -3.69
C ALA A 194 -6.33 -24.51 -2.78
N ALA A 195 -5.50 -25.41 -3.34
CA ALA A 195 -4.40 -26.02 -2.59
C ALA A 195 -3.33 -24.99 -2.19
N ALA A 196 -2.98 -24.08 -3.10
CA ALA A 196 -2.00 -23.03 -2.84
C ALA A 196 -2.51 -22.01 -1.82
N GLN A 197 -3.78 -21.58 -1.93
CA GLN A 197 -4.45 -20.69 -0.96
C GLN A 197 -4.43 -21.27 0.44
N LYS A 198 -4.73 -22.57 0.59
CA LYS A 198 -4.68 -23.22 1.89
C LYS A 198 -3.29 -23.13 2.52
N ILE A 199 -2.23 -23.48 1.77
CA ILE A 199 -0.85 -23.42 2.26
C ILE A 199 -0.47 -21.97 2.59
N PHE A 200 -0.92 -21.01 1.77
CA PHE A 200 -0.65 -19.60 1.97
C PHE A 200 -1.27 -19.09 3.27
N LEU A 201 -2.56 -19.31 3.48
CA LEU A 201 -3.26 -18.89 4.69
C LEU A 201 -2.73 -19.63 5.93
N ASP A 202 -2.53 -20.95 5.88
CA ASP A 202 -1.92 -21.72 6.97
C ASP A 202 -0.53 -21.15 7.33
N THR A 203 0.22 -20.62 6.37
CA THR A 203 1.55 -20.06 6.61
C THR A 203 1.48 -18.66 7.22
N VAL A 204 0.62 -17.79 6.70
CA VAL A 204 0.46 -16.42 7.20
C VAL A 204 -0.12 -16.43 8.62
N GLU A 205 -1.21 -17.15 8.83
CA GLU A 205 -1.90 -17.23 10.13
C GLU A 205 -1.14 -18.09 11.16
N GLY A 206 -0.34 -19.04 10.66
CA GLY A 206 0.51 -19.90 11.48
C GLY A 206 1.59 -19.14 12.23
N ILE A 207 1.91 -17.89 11.88
CA ILE A 207 2.91 -17.07 12.59
C ILE A 207 2.55 -16.87 14.06
N ALA A 208 1.27 -16.94 14.41
CA ALA A 208 0.80 -16.83 15.79
C ALA A 208 1.17 -18.06 16.65
N THR A 209 1.29 -19.22 16.04
CA THR A 209 1.57 -20.51 16.71
C THR A 209 2.98 -21.06 16.45
N GLU A 210 3.60 -20.60 15.36
CA GLU A 210 4.95 -20.91 14.95
C GLU A 210 5.82 -19.64 15.01
N PRO A 211 6.32 -19.22 16.17
CA PRO A 211 7.09 -17.98 16.31
C PRO A 211 8.31 -17.95 15.39
N VAL A 212 8.74 -16.73 15.06
CA VAL A 212 9.97 -16.52 14.29
C VAL A 212 11.16 -17.02 15.10
N THR A 213 12.03 -17.79 14.48
CA THR A 213 13.23 -18.32 15.11
C THR A 213 14.40 -17.33 15.02
N ALA A 214 15.47 -17.58 15.77
CA ALA A 214 16.68 -16.75 15.72
C ALA A 214 17.45 -16.91 14.39
N GLU A 215 17.15 -17.94 13.60
CA GLU A 215 17.79 -18.22 12.31
C GLU A 215 17.02 -17.55 11.14
N GLU A 216 15.73 -17.30 11.31
CA GLU A 216 14.89 -16.55 10.36
C GLU A 216 15.11 -15.04 10.51
#